data_7cd62535b616111654e3ec3f0850d1ec
#
_entry.id   7cd62535b616111654e3ec3f0850d1ec
#
_cell.length_a   1.000
_cell.length_b   1.000
_cell.length_c   1.000
_cell.angle_alpha   90.00
_cell.angle_beta   90.00
_cell.angle_gamma   90.00
#
_symmetry.space_group_name_H-M   'P 1'
#
loop_
_entity.id
_entity.type
_entity.pdbx_description
1 polymer ?
#
loop_
_entity_poly.entity_id
_entity_poly.type
_entity_poly.pdbx_seq_one_letter_code
_entity_poly.pdbx_strand_id
1 'polypeptide(L)'
;MILQQTTLDRLKTQHEVIDVLVSGLSEEELRYRPIPDKWSVHENITHLACYQPRVIARTEKILVENNPAFEGYIPEKDPEFAKFLSMSVEELLIHLTEKRTEIVNLIANLSDEQMNRTGTHFKFGRMNISEWTEFFLLHEAHHIYTIFKLLRSIKK
;
A
#
# COMPACT_ATOMS: atom_id res chain seq x y z
N MET A 1 -20.83 6.87 -5.51
CA MET A 1 -20.74 5.37 -5.53
C MET A 1 -20.39 4.94 -4.12
N ILE A 2 -21.25 4.16 -3.50
CA ILE A 2 -21.03 3.64 -2.14
C ILE A 2 -19.89 2.62 -2.22
N LEU A 3 -19.00 2.61 -1.21
CA LEU A 3 -17.94 1.61 -1.10
C LEU A 3 -18.56 0.20 -1.06
N GLN A 4 -18.15 -0.65 -1.97
CA GLN A 4 -18.65 -2.04 -2.01
C GLN A 4 -18.17 -2.80 -0.76
N GLN A 5 -19.00 -3.67 -0.20
CA GLN A 5 -18.64 -4.48 0.97
C GLN A 5 -17.35 -5.31 0.69
N THR A 6 -17.25 -5.87 -0.51
CA THR A 6 -16.05 -6.62 -0.94
C THR A 6 -14.77 -5.77 -0.97
N THR A 7 -14.86 -4.48 -1.28
CA THR A 7 -13.73 -3.55 -1.22
C THR A 7 -13.33 -3.29 0.23
N LEU A 8 -14.31 -3.09 1.12
CA LEU A 8 -14.07 -2.91 2.55
C LEU A 8 -13.46 -4.18 3.19
N ASP A 9 -13.92 -5.36 2.82
CA ASP A 9 -13.37 -6.62 3.31
C ASP A 9 -11.91 -6.80 2.87
N ARG A 10 -11.59 -6.53 1.61
CA ARG A 10 -10.20 -6.54 1.12
C ARG A 10 -9.36 -5.46 1.82
N LEU A 11 -9.89 -4.29 2.05
CA LEU A 11 -9.18 -3.23 2.77
C LEU A 11 -8.81 -3.66 4.18
N LYS A 12 -9.63 -4.46 4.84
CA LYS A 12 -9.35 -5.00 6.18
C LYS A 12 -8.31 -6.10 6.18
N THR A 13 -8.29 -6.98 5.19
CA THR A 13 -7.59 -8.28 5.30
C THR A 13 -6.54 -8.57 4.22
N GLN A 14 -6.56 -7.87 3.07
CA GLN A 14 -5.69 -8.22 1.93
C GLN A 14 -4.20 -8.24 2.28
N HIS A 15 -3.73 -7.31 3.12
CA HIS A 15 -2.33 -7.20 3.52
C HIS A 15 -1.85 -8.37 4.40
N GLU A 16 -2.75 -9.07 5.11
CA GLU A 16 -2.42 -10.17 6.03
C GLU A 16 -1.73 -11.33 5.30
N VAL A 17 -2.00 -11.51 4.01
CA VAL A 17 -1.35 -12.55 3.21
C VAL A 17 0.17 -12.38 3.13
N ILE A 18 0.69 -11.17 3.33
CA ILE A 18 2.14 -10.90 3.26
C ILE A 18 2.86 -11.68 4.37
N ASP A 19 2.35 -11.63 5.60
CA ASP A 19 2.90 -12.38 6.74
C ASP A 19 2.94 -13.89 6.46
N VAL A 20 1.84 -14.44 5.93
CA VAL A 20 1.77 -15.84 5.53
C VAL A 20 2.81 -16.19 4.46
N LEU A 21 3.00 -15.34 3.47
CA LEU A 21 3.94 -15.57 2.37
C LEU A 21 5.41 -15.59 2.82
N VAL A 22 5.78 -14.73 3.77
CA VAL A 22 7.17 -14.57 4.24
C VAL A 22 7.51 -15.43 5.44
N SER A 23 6.51 -16.09 6.03
CA SER A 23 6.68 -16.94 7.22
C SER A 23 7.79 -17.99 7.03
N GLY A 24 8.68 -18.08 8.02
CA GLY A 24 9.79 -19.05 8.06
C GLY A 24 11.00 -18.67 7.21
N LEU A 25 11.04 -17.46 6.64
CA LEU A 25 12.20 -16.95 5.90
C LEU A 25 13.03 -16.01 6.78
N SER A 26 14.34 -16.08 6.61
CA SER A 26 15.28 -15.17 7.27
C SER A 26 15.29 -13.77 6.63
N GLU A 27 15.73 -12.75 7.39
CA GLU A 27 15.95 -11.40 6.86
C GLU A 27 16.91 -11.41 5.66
N GLU A 28 17.94 -12.26 5.67
CA GLU A 28 18.89 -12.39 4.56
C GLU A 28 18.19 -12.86 3.29
N GLU A 29 17.34 -13.90 3.37
CA GLU A 29 16.55 -14.41 2.24
C GLU A 29 15.58 -13.35 1.72
N LEU A 30 14.91 -12.60 2.61
CA LEU A 30 13.95 -11.57 2.24
C LEU A 30 14.61 -10.35 1.59
N ARG A 31 15.87 -10.05 1.95
CA ARG A 31 16.67 -8.95 1.36
C ARG A 31 17.40 -9.37 0.09
N TYR A 32 17.49 -10.66 -0.20
CA TYR A 32 18.13 -11.14 -1.41
C TYR A 32 17.38 -10.70 -2.66
N ARG A 33 18.12 -10.21 -3.67
CA ARG A 33 17.60 -9.81 -4.98
C ARG A 33 17.87 -10.93 -6.01
N PRO A 34 16.91 -11.81 -6.28
CA PRO A 34 17.10 -12.87 -7.29
C PRO A 34 17.27 -12.31 -8.71
N ILE A 35 16.83 -11.07 -8.95
CA ILE A 35 17.01 -10.32 -10.19
C ILE A 35 17.72 -9.00 -9.81
N PRO A 36 18.98 -8.76 -10.28
CA PRO A 36 19.83 -7.67 -9.77
C PRO A 36 19.20 -6.28 -9.80
N ASP A 37 18.48 -5.93 -10.86
CA ASP A 37 17.89 -4.59 -11.06
C ASP A 37 16.42 -4.50 -10.60
N LYS A 38 15.95 -5.49 -9.84
CA LYS A 38 14.59 -5.52 -9.30
C LYS A 38 14.63 -5.52 -7.77
N TRP A 39 13.58 -4.98 -7.18
CA TRP A 39 13.39 -4.98 -5.74
C TRP A 39 13.33 -6.41 -5.17
N SER A 40 13.92 -6.59 -4.00
CA SER A 40 13.76 -7.78 -3.16
C SER A 40 12.34 -7.88 -2.58
N VAL A 41 12.06 -8.98 -1.87
CA VAL A 41 10.84 -9.13 -1.07
C VAL A 41 10.75 -8.01 -0.01
N HIS A 42 11.85 -7.79 0.72
CA HIS A 42 11.95 -6.75 1.74
C HIS A 42 11.64 -5.35 1.17
N GLU A 43 12.19 -4.98 0.02
CA GLU A 43 11.96 -3.67 -0.59
C GLU A 43 10.51 -3.47 -1.06
N ASN A 44 9.86 -4.53 -1.55
CA ASN A 44 8.44 -4.49 -1.86
C ASN A 44 7.57 -4.27 -0.61
N ILE A 45 7.89 -4.94 0.51
CA ILE A 45 7.19 -4.74 1.79
C ILE A 45 7.47 -3.33 2.33
N THR A 46 8.72 -2.85 2.27
CA THR A 46 9.09 -1.48 2.62
C THR A 46 8.24 -0.46 1.86
N HIS A 47 8.11 -0.64 0.55
CA HIS A 47 7.27 0.24 -0.28
C HIS A 47 5.81 0.23 0.18
N LEU A 48 5.24 -0.92 0.45
CA LEU A 48 3.86 -1.03 0.93
C LEU A 48 3.67 -0.37 2.30
N ALA A 49 4.62 -0.53 3.22
CA ALA A 49 4.58 0.12 4.53
C ALA A 49 4.66 1.65 4.42
N CYS A 50 5.59 2.18 3.60
CA CYS A 50 5.72 3.61 3.33
C CYS A 50 4.52 4.21 2.60
N TYR A 51 3.78 3.42 1.85
CA TYR A 51 2.65 3.91 1.08
C TYR A 51 1.39 4.14 1.92
N GLN A 52 1.22 3.44 3.06
CA GLN A 52 0.05 3.56 3.93
C GLN A 52 -0.20 5.02 4.39
N PRO A 53 0.78 5.75 4.96
CA PRO A 53 0.57 7.14 5.36
C PRO A 53 0.16 8.05 4.20
N ARG A 54 0.58 7.74 2.98
CA ARG A 54 0.19 8.51 1.78
C ARG A 54 -1.27 8.34 1.41
N VAL A 55 -1.83 7.15 1.63
CA VAL A 55 -3.26 6.90 1.43
C VAL A 55 -4.08 7.76 2.38
N ILE A 56 -3.68 7.83 3.66
CA ILE A 56 -4.31 8.68 4.67
C ILE A 56 -4.25 10.14 4.22
N ALA A 57 -3.04 10.66 3.98
CA ALA A 57 -2.83 12.06 3.62
C ALA A 57 -3.57 12.48 2.33
N ARG A 58 -3.63 11.59 1.32
CA ARG A 58 -4.39 11.85 0.08
C ARG A 58 -5.89 11.88 0.33
N THR A 59 -6.41 10.96 1.12
CA THR A 59 -7.84 10.91 1.47
C THR A 59 -8.23 12.16 2.26
N GLU A 60 -7.46 12.53 3.28
CA GLU A 60 -7.69 13.75 4.07
C GLU A 60 -7.66 15.01 3.18
N LYS A 61 -6.70 15.10 2.26
CA LYS A 61 -6.61 16.22 1.33
C LYS A 61 -7.82 16.30 0.40
N ILE A 62 -8.32 15.18 -0.10
CA ILE A 62 -9.55 15.12 -0.92
C ILE A 62 -10.77 15.57 -0.10
N LEU A 63 -10.78 15.27 1.20
CA LEU A 63 -11.89 15.65 2.09
C LEU A 63 -11.96 17.16 2.34
N VAL A 64 -10.83 17.87 2.30
CA VAL A 64 -10.78 19.32 2.61
C VAL A 64 -10.62 20.21 1.38
N GLU A 65 -9.97 19.75 0.32
CA GLU A 65 -9.72 20.53 -0.89
C GLU A 65 -10.69 20.14 -2.02
N ASN A 66 -10.92 21.03 -2.97
CA ASN A 66 -11.74 20.77 -4.14
C ASN A 66 -10.90 20.15 -5.26
N ASN A 67 -11.02 18.83 -5.44
CA ASN A 67 -10.33 18.06 -6.48
C ASN A 67 -8.81 18.31 -6.55
N PRO A 68 -8.06 18.08 -5.45
CA PRO A 68 -6.62 18.26 -5.44
C PRO A 68 -5.92 17.36 -6.46
N ALA A 69 -4.82 17.84 -7.05
CA ALA A 69 -3.97 17.05 -7.93
C ALA A 69 -2.87 16.32 -7.14
N PHE A 70 -2.55 15.10 -7.56
CA PHE A 70 -1.51 14.27 -6.96
C PHE A 70 -0.53 13.80 -8.01
N GLU A 71 0.75 14.03 -7.74
CA GLU A 71 1.85 13.49 -8.53
C GLU A 71 2.11 12.01 -8.24
N GLY A 72 2.87 11.37 -9.14
CA GLY A 72 3.34 10.00 -8.95
C GLY A 72 4.29 9.89 -7.77
N TYR A 73 4.19 8.80 -7.05
CA TYR A 73 5.11 8.46 -5.98
C TYR A 73 6.36 7.77 -6.54
N ILE A 74 7.52 8.28 -6.19
CA ILE A 74 8.83 7.70 -6.53
C ILE A 74 9.53 7.34 -5.22
N PRO A 75 9.54 6.07 -4.80
CA PRO A 75 10.09 5.64 -3.52
C PRO A 75 11.53 6.07 -3.29
N GLU A 76 12.38 5.96 -4.32
CA GLU A 76 13.80 6.28 -4.24
C GLU A 76 14.08 7.77 -3.95
N LYS A 77 13.08 8.63 -4.09
CA LYS A 77 13.13 10.06 -3.76
C LYS A 77 12.52 10.38 -2.40
N ASP A 78 11.94 9.39 -1.73
CA ASP A 78 11.32 9.57 -0.44
C ASP A 78 12.31 9.28 0.70
N PRO A 79 12.65 10.26 1.55
CA PRO A 79 13.53 10.03 2.70
C PRO A 79 12.99 8.96 3.68
N GLU A 80 11.68 8.86 3.82
CA GLU A 80 11.05 7.85 4.66
C GLU A 80 11.27 6.43 4.09
N PHE A 81 11.27 6.25 2.77
CA PHE A 81 11.59 4.96 2.17
C PHE A 81 13.00 4.50 2.57
N ALA A 82 13.99 5.39 2.49
CA ALA A 82 15.36 5.09 2.90
C ALA A 82 15.46 4.70 4.39
N LYS A 83 14.71 5.38 5.26
CA LYS A 83 14.61 5.06 6.69
C LYS A 83 13.98 3.69 6.92
N PHE A 84 12.86 3.40 6.26
CA PHE A 84 12.15 2.12 6.38
C PHE A 84 12.96 0.93 5.84
N LEU A 85 13.87 1.13 4.88
CA LEU A 85 14.77 0.08 4.40
C LEU A 85 15.70 -0.49 5.50
N SER A 86 15.95 0.25 6.58
CA SER A 86 16.73 -0.25 7.72
C SER A 86 15.93 -1.10 8.71
N MET A 87 14.60 -1.10 8.63
CA MET A 87 13.72 -1.86 9.51
C MET A 87 13.70 -3.34 9.12
N SER A 88 13.44 -4.22 10.09
CA SER A 88 13.16 -5.63 9.83
C SER A 88 11.79 -5.79 9.15
N VAL A 89 11.56 -6.95 8.52
CA VAL A 89 10.23 -7.26 7.94
C VAL A 89 9.16 -7.28 9.02
N GLU A 90 9.46 -7.79 10.21
CA GLU A 90 8.52 -7.78 11.34
C GLU A 90 8.09 -6.35 11.71
N GLU A 91 9.04 -5.41 11.86
CA GLU A 91 8.74 -4.01 12.15
C GLU A 91 7.93 -3.34 11.03
N LEU A 92 8.25 -3.65 9.77
CA LEU A 92 7.50 -3.15 8.61
C LEU A 92 6.05 -3.65 8.59
N LEU A 93 5.81 -4.93 8.90
CA LEU A 93 4.47 -5.51 8.95
C LEU A 93 3.63 -4.97 10.11
N ILE A 94 4.25 -4.73 11.27
CA ILE A 94 3.59 -4.06 12.41
C ILE A 94 3.14 -2.66 11.98
N HIS A 95 4.06 -1.85 11.43
CA HIS A 95 3.75 -0.50 10.96
C HIS A 95 2.65 -0.49 9.88
N LEU A 96 2.74 -1.41 8.91
CA LEU A 96 1.75 -1.55 7.85
C LEU A 96 0.36 -1.83 8.43
N THR A 97 0.27 -2.76 9.39
CA THR A 97 -1.00 -3.16 10.03
C THR A 97 -1.61 -2.04 10.87
N GLU A 98 -0.78 -1.30 11.62
CA GLU A 98 -1.23 -0.14 12.39
C GLU A 98 -1.81 0.93 11.46
N LYS A 99 -1.08 1.31 10.41
CA LYS A 99 -1.57 2.29 9.43
C LYS A 99 -2.77 1.80 8.63
N ARG A 100 -2.85 0.51 8.35
CA ARG A 100 -4.05 -0.09 7.74
C ARG A 100 -5.27 0.08 8.62
N THR A 101 -5.14 -0.11 9.92
CA THR A 101 -6.25 0.12 10.87
C THR A 101 -6.72 1.57 10.82
N GLU A 102 -5.81 2.54 10.75
CA GLU A 102 -6.15 3.96 10.57
C GLU A 102 -6.91 4.20 9.25
N ILE A 103 -6.44 3.62 8.13
CA ILE A 103 -7.11 3.73 6.82
C ILE A 103 -8.51 3.13 6.86
N VAL A 104 -8.67 1.94 7.44
CA VAL A 104 -9.98 1.28 7.56
C VAL A 104 -10.94 2.16 8.35
N ASN A 105 -10.50 2.69 9.50
CA ASN A 105 -11.31 3.56 10.33
C ASN A 105 -11.69 4.87 9.60
N LEU A 106 -10.74 5.46 8.87
CA LEU A 106 -11.00 6.66 8.07
C LEU A 106 -12.07 6.38 6.99
N ILE A 107 -11.86 5.37 6.17
CA ILE A 107 -12.70 5.06 5.00
C ILE A 107 -14.09 4.56 5.43
N ALA A 108 -14.17 3.68 6.43
CA ALA A 108 -15.44 3.08 6.85
C ALA A 108 -16.42 4.09 7.48
N ASN A 109 -15.94 5.23 7.96
CA ASN A 109 -16.75 6.27 8.60
C ASN A 109 -17.13 7.43 7.67
N LEU A 110 -16.76 7.38 6.38
CA LEU A 110 -17.11 8.44 5.43
C LEU A 110 -18.57 8.34 5.01
N SER A 111 -19.23 9.49 4.92
CA SER A 111 -20.56 9.60 4.31
C SER A 111 -20.50 9.40 2.80
N ASP A 112 -21.66 9.12 2.17
CA ASP A 112 -21.78 9.01 0.71
C ASP A 112 -21.32 10.29 0.00
N GLU A 113 -21.60 11.46 0.56
CA GLU A 113 -21.13 12.74 0.05
C GLU A 113 -19.61 12.83 0.07
N GLN A 114 -18.99 12.46 1.19
CA GLN A 114 -17.54 12.43 1.34
C GLN A 114 -16.90 11.42 0.40
N MET A 115 -17.47 10.23 0.26
CA MET A 115 -16.98 9.19 -0.67
C MET A 115 -17.00 9.64 -2.14
N ASN A 116 -17.92 10.53 -2.52
CA ASN A 116 -18.00 11.08 -3.87
C ASN A 116 -17.04 12.26 -4.11
N ARG A 117 -16.36 12.77 -3.09
CA ARG A 117 -15.32 13.80 -3.26
C ARG A 117 -14.17 13.23 -4.10
N THR A 118 -13.55 14.09 -4.91
CA THR A 118 -12.59 13.66 -5.92
C THR A 118 -11.21 14.27 -5.73
N GLY A 119 -10.19 13.54 -6.20
CA GLY A 119 -8.84 14.02 -6.45
C GLY A 119 -8.35 13.55 -7.82
N THR A 120 -7.40 14.24 -8.41
CA THR A 120 -6.87 13.93 -9.74
C THR A 120 -5.51 13.25 -9.64
N HIS A 121 -5.42 12.01 -10.12
CA HIS A 121 -4.16 11.28 -10.27
C HIS A 121 -3.49 11.67 -11.61
N PHE A 122 -2.18 11.92 -11.61
CA PHE A 122 -1.44 12.40 -12.78
C PHE A 122 -1.59 11.49 -14.02
N LYS A 123 -1.78 10.17 -13.83
CA LYS A 123 -1.87 9.19 -14.92
C LYS A 123 -3.31 8.73 -15.18
N PHE A 124 -4.13 8.55 -14.14
CA PHE A 124 -5.46 7.95 -14.24
C PHE A 124 -6.60 8.96 -14.23
N GLY A 125 -6.27 10.25 -14.07
CA GLY A 125 -7.24 11.31 -14.08
C GLY A 125 -8.02 11.45 -12.76
N ARG A 126 -9.23 11.97 -12.87
CA ARG A 126 -10.12 12.28 -11.74
C ARG A 126 -10.75 10.99 -11.19
N MET A 127 -10.61 10.77 -9.90
CA MET A 127 -11.17 9.62 -9.18
C MET A 127 -11.82 10.09 -7.88
N ASN A 128 -12.95 9.49 -7.49
CA ASN A 128 -13.53 9.69 -6.17
C ASN A 128 -12.84 8.81 -5.11
N ILE A 129 -13.16 9.02 -3.83
CA ILE A 129 -12.49 8.28 -2.73
C ILE A 129 -12.70 6.76 -2.85
N SER A 130 -13.88 6.30 -3.29
CA SER A 130 -14.12 4.87 -3.52
C SER A 130 -13.18 4.30 -4.60
N GLU A 131 -12.97 5.03 -5.70
CA GLU A 131 -12.06 4.65 -6.78
C GLU A 131 -10.58 4.73 -6.34
N TRP A 132 -10.22 5.72 -5.51
CA TRP A 132 -8.89 5.79 -4.90
C TRP A 132 -8.61 4.61 -3.97
N THR A 133 -9.63 4.16 -3.20
CA THR A 133 -9.51 2.99 -2.33
C THR A 133 -9.30 1.72 -3.16
N GLU A 134 -10.04 1.54 -4.23
CA GLU A 134 -9.87 0.41 -5.15
C GLU A 134 -8.50 0.43 -5.83
N PHE A 135 -8.06 1.60 -6.30
CA PHE A 135 -6.73 1.80 -6.87
C PHE A 135 -5.61 1.42 -5.89
N PHE A 136 -5.74 1.81 -4.62
CA PHE A 136 -4.81 1.44 -3.56
C PHE A 136 -4.72 -0.08 -3.37
N LEU A 137 -5.85 -0.78 -3.31
CA LEU A 137 -5.89 -2.23 -3.15
C LEU A 137 -5.30 -2.97 -4.38
N LEU A 138 -5.55 -2.47 -5.58
CA LEU A 138 -4.94 -3.03 -6.81
C LEU A 138 -3.42 -2.80 -6.86
N HIS A 139 -2.95 -1.65 -6.41
CA HIS A 139 -1.52 -1.38 -6.27
C HIS A 139 -0.86 -2.32 -5.25
N GLU A 140 -1.48 -2.54 -4.09
CA GLU A 140 -1.01 -3.50 -3.09
C GLU A 140 -1.01 -4.94 -3.65
N ALA A 141 -2.08 -5.34 -4.33
CA ALA A 141 -2.16 -6.66 -4.97
C ALA A 141 -1.04 -6.89 -6.00
N HIS A 142 -0.64 -5.86 -6.75
CA HIS A 142 0.50 -5.92 -7.66
C HIS A 142 1.80 -6.25 -6.92
N HIS A 143 2.07 -5.62 -5.79
CA HIS A 143 3.27 -5.88 -4.99
C HIS A 143 3.20 -7.24 -4.28
N ILE A 144 2.05 -7.66 -3.77
CA ILE A 144 1.83 -9.01 -3.20
C ILE A 144 2.12 -10.09 -4.27
N TYR A 145 1.63 -9.92 -5.48
CA TYR A 145 1.93 -10.83 -6.59
C TYR A 145 3.42 -10.83 -6.95
N THR A 146 4.09 -9.69 -6.88
CA THR A 146 5.54 -9.59 -7.11
C THR A 146 6.32 -10.33 -6.02
N ILE A 147 5.96 -10.15 -4.74
CA ILE A 147 6.50 -10.88 -3.60
C ILE A 147 6.36 -12.39 -3.83
N PHE A 148 5.16 -12.86 -4.17
CA PHE A 148 4.91 -14.28 -4.45
C PHE A 148 5.85 -14.83 -5.54
N LYS A 149 6.07 -14.10 -6.64
CA LYS A 149 7.01 -14.52 -7.72
C LYS A 149 8.45 -14.59 -7.24
N LEU A 150 8.91 -13.60 -6.46
CA LEU A 150 10.27 -13.56 -5.91
C LEU A 150 10.52 -14.74 -4.97
N LEU A 151 9.57 -15.05 -4.09
CA LEU A 151 9.66 -16.18 -3.17
C LEU A 151 9.80 -17.53 -3.88
N ARG A 152 9.15 -17.71 -5.02
CA ARG A 152 9.33 -18.93 -5.84
C ARG A 152 10.74 -19.04 -6.44
N SER A 153 11.46 -17.93 -6.57
CA SER A 153 12.85 -17.92 -7.05
C SER A 153 13.86 -18.14 -5.92
N ILE A 154 13.51 -17.79 -4.69
CA ILE A 154 14.35 -17.98 -3.48
C ILE A 154 14.26 -19.43 -2.99
N LYS A 155 13.09 -20.05 -3.02
CA LYS A 155 12.83 -21.41 -2.50
C LYS A 155 13.24 -22.53 -3.47
N LYS A 156 13.95 -22.24 -4.55
CA LYS A 156 14.53 -23.23 -5.46
C LYS A 156 15.96 -23.57 -5.07
#